data_7b7a311a39e39d8fd24e02c5bfc80e6e
#
_entry.id   7b7a311a39e39d8fd24e02c5bfc80e6e
#
_cell.length_a   1.000
_cell.length_b   1.000
_cell.length_c   1.000
_cell.angle_alpha   90.00
_cell.angle_beta   90.00
_cell.angle_gamma   90.00
#
_symmetry.space_group_name_H-M   'P 1'
#
loop_
_entity.id
_entity.type
_entity.pdbx_description
1 polymer ?
#
loop_
_entity_poly.entity_id
_entity_poly.type
_entity_poly.pdbx_seq_one_letter_code
_entity_poly.pdbx_strand_id
1 'polypeptide(L)'
;MLNWIIKFFTAAVLSHTFFLWTGPYIVMSKLDKDLERARTEYRPECGERWVEGVVYSNPACLSDVASSRKPNPDFIYTLIPYDLKEGNLRVSAPVPSDDRYWSIHAHNRNTNAFYKITNTEIDGDSFEFLVTRDRNLKTKLPV
;
A
#
# COMPACT_ATOMS: atom_id res chain seq x y z
N MET A 1 35.55 30.67 -10.94
CA MET A 1 34.24 30.32 -11.52
C MET A 1 34.02 28.82 -11.59
N LEU A 2 34.88 28.03 -12.23
CA LEU A 2 34.74 26.58 -12.40
C LEU A 2 34.51 25.81 -11.08
N ASN A 3 35.25 26.12 -10.03
CA ASN A 3 35.08 25.46 -8.72
C ASN A 3 33.69 25.66 -8.06
N TRP A 4 33.07 26.80 -8.35
CA TRP A 4 31.72 27.09 -7.83
C TRP A 4 30.66 26.29 -8.55
N ILE A 5 30.79 26.15 -9.85
CA ILE A 5 29.91 25.33 -10.71
C ILE A 5 29.99 23.86 -10.27
N ILE A 6 31.21 23.34 -10.09
CA ILE A 6 31.43 21.96 -9.65
C ILE A 6 30.76 21.73 -8.28
N LYS A 7 30.97 22.61 -7.31
CA LYS A 7 30.36 22.50 -5.99
C LYS A 7 28.83 22.51 -6.05
N PHE A 8 28.27 23.39 -6.89
CA PHE A 8 26.82 23.47 -7.09
C PHE A 8 26.26 22.17 -7.66
N PHE A 9 26.85 21.64 -8.72
CA PHE A 9 26.39 20.37 -9.32
C PHE A 9 26.59 19.20 -8.38
N THR A 10 27.68 19.14 -7.64
CA THR A 10 27.90 18.09 -6.63
C THR A 10 26.83 18.13 -5.55
N ALA A 11 26.54 19.30 -5.02
CA ALA A 11 25.50 19.48 -4.01
C ALA A 11 24.11 19.12 -4.54
N ALA A 12 23.79 19.50 -5.78
CA ALA A 12 22.53 19.17 -6.42
C ALA A 12 22.37 17.66 -6.61
N VAL A 13 23.39 16.96 -7.09
CA VAL A 13 23.38 15.51 -7.27
C VAL A 13 23.23 14.79 -5.92
N LEU A 14 23.99 15.18 -4.91
CA LEU A 14 23.90 14.60 -3.57
C LEU A 14 22.52 14.81 -2.95
N SER A 15 21.98 16.01 -3.05
CA SER A 15 20.65 16.34 -2.54
C SER A 15 19.57 15.52 -3.27
N HIS A 16 19.65 15.44 -4.59
CA HIS A 16 18.70 14.66 -5.38
C HIS A 16 18.75 13.17 -5.04
N THR A 17 19.95 12.59 -4.96
CA THR A 17 20.14 11.19 -4.58
C THR A 17 19.61 10.91 -3.18
N PHE A 18 19.88 11.80 -2.22
CA PHE A 18 19.35 11.69 -0.86
C PHE A 18 17.82 11.71 -0.85
N PHE A 19 17.22 12.62 -1.61
CA PHE A 19 15.77 12.74 -1.69
C PHE A 19 15.13 11.50 -2.34
N LEU A 20 15.70 10.99 -3.43
CA LEU A 20 15.23 9.76 -4.07
C LEU A 20 15.29 8.54 -3.12
N TRP A 21 16.30 8.50 -2.27
CA TRP A 21 16.49 7.40 -1.34
C TRP A 21 15.59 7.50 -0.10
N THR A 22 15.38 8.69 0.42
CA THR A 22 14.59 8.90 1.65
C THR A 22 13.10 9.16 1.38
N GLY A 23 12.76 9.71 0.23
CA GLY A 23 11.39 10.10 -0.15
C GLY A 23 10.36 8.99 0.02
N PRO A 24 10.58 7.77 -0.50
CA PRO A 24 9.64 6.67 -0.34
C PRO A 24 9.35 6.32 1.13
N TYR A 25 10.39 6.32 1.98
CA TYR A 25 10.22 6.06 3.42
C TYR A 25 9.38 7.14 4.12
N ILE A 26 9.58 8.41 3.74
CA ILE A 26 8.80 9.52 4.30
C ILE A 26 7.33 9.38 3.90
N VAL A 27 7.06 9.09 2.64
CA VAL A 27 5.70 8.91 2.11
C VAL A 27 4.99 7.74 2.81
N MET A 28 5.66 6.58 2.92
CA MET A 28 5.07 5.41 3.57
C MET A 28 4.88 5.61 5.07
N SER A 29 5.82 6.27 5.74
CA SER A 29 5.68 6.59 7.16
C SER A 29 4.55 7.59 7.43
N LYS A 30 4.31 8.52 6.51
CA LYS A 30 3.17 9.43 6.60
C LYS A 30 1.85 8.67 6.40
N LEU A 31 1.79 7.83 5.37
CA LEU A 31 0.61 7.02 5.09
C LEU A 31 0.25 6.11 6.29
N ASP A 32 1.23 5.47 6.89
CA ASP A 32 1.06 4.62 8.08
C ASP A 32 0.45 5.41 9.26
N LYS A 33 0.99 6.60 9.53
CA LYS A 33 0.44 7.49 10.56
C LYS A 33 -0.96 8.00 10.24
N ASP A 34 -1.24 8.31 8.98
CA ASP A 34 -2.55 8.78 8.56
C ASP A 34 -3.58 7.65 8.66
N LEU A 35 -3.21 6.41 8.33
CA LEU A 35 -4.03 5.22 8.53
C LEU A 35 -4.28 4.93 10.02
N GLU A 36 -3.24 5.04 10.87
CA GLU A 36 -3.41 4.86 12.32
C GLU A 36 -4.30 5.94 12.94
N ARG A 37 -4.21 7.18 12.45
CA ARG A 37 -5.11 8.26 12.85
C ARG A 37 -6.55 7.96 12.41
N ALA A 38 -6.76 7.55 11.18
CA ALA A 38 -8.07 7.16 10.67
C ALA A 38 -8.66 6.00 11.47
N ARG A 39 -7.82 5.07 11.96
CA ARG A 39 -8.22 3.98 12.84
C ARG A 39 -8.80 4.46 14.18
N THR A 40 -8.31 5.56 14.71
CA THR A 40 -8.78 6.11 15.98
C THR A 40 -9.95 7.07 15.82
N GLU A 41 -10.18 7.59 14.65
CA GLU A 41 -11.18 8.60 14.32
C GLU A 41 -12.30 7.97 13.48
N TYR A 42 -13.30 7.43 14.16
CA TYR A 42 -14.47 6.83 13.48
C TYR A 42 -15.28 7.91 12.75
N ARG A 43 -15.43 7.75 11.45
CA ARG A 43 -16.21 8.63 10.58
C ARG A 43 -17.33 7.86 9.89
N PRO A 44 -18.52 7.79 10.51
CA PRO A 44 -19.64 7.02 9.97
C PRO A 44 -20.12 7.54 8.61
N GLU A 45 -19.96 8.83 8.32
CA GLU A 45 -20.29 9.46 7.05
C GLU A 45 -19.41 8.96 5.89
N CYS A 46 -18.24 8.43 6.20
CA CYS A 46 -17.32 7.88 5.19
C CYS A 46 -17.57 6.41 4.88
N GLY A 47 -18.51 5.77 5.57
CA GLY A 47 -18.74 4.33 5.45
C GLY A 47 -17.54 3.50 5.89
N GLU A 48 -16.65 4.09 6.69
CA GLU A 48 -15.47 3.41 7.22
C GLU A 48 -15.91 2.30 8.16
N ARG A 49 -15.48 1.10 7.84
CA ARG A 49 -15.71 -0.07 8.68
C ARG A 49 -14.38 -0.66 9.11
N TRP A 50 -14.14 -0.66 10.39
CA TRP A 50 -12.99 -1.29 11.01
C TRP A 50 -13.30 -2.74 11.33
N VAL A 51 -12.56 -3.66 10.74
CA VAL A 51 -12.59 -5.07 11.11
C VAL A 51 -11.14 -5.52 11.23
N GLU A 52 -10.70 -5.85 12.42
CA GLU A 52 -9.39 -6.48 12.70
C GLU A 52 -8.18 -5.82 12.01
N GLY A 53 -8.09 -4.49 12.05
CA GLY A 53 -6.95 -3.76 11.48
C GLY A 53 -7.04 -3.43 9.99
N VAL A 54 -8.14 -3.78 9.34
CA VAL A 54 -8.41 -3.46 7.94
C VAL A 54 -9.18 -2.15 7.83
N VAL A 55 -8.73 -1.26 6.97
CA VAL A 55 -9.43 0.00 6.67
C VAL A 55 -10.22 -0.17 5.38
N TYR A 56 -11.54 -0.12 5.50
CA TYR A 56 -12.42 0.04 4.35
C TYR A 56 -12.78 1.50 4.22
N SER A 57 -12.52 2.11 3.08
CA SER A 57 -12.81 3.52 2.91
C SER A 57 -13.49 3.81 1.58
N ASN A 58 -14.53 4.64 1.66
CA ASN A 58 -15.11 5.24 0.48
C ASN A 58 -14.08 6.19 -0.17
N PRO A 59 -13.92 6.21 -1.51
CA PRO A 59 -12.99 7.09 -2.21
C PRO A 59 -13.09 8.57 -1.81
N ALA A 60 -14.31 9.04 -1.51
CA ALA A 60 -14.54 10.43 -1.09
C ALA A 60 -13.83 10.78 0.22
N CYS A 61 -13.62 9.81 1.11
CA CYS A 61 -13.01 10.01 2.42
C CYS A 61 -11.54 9.61 2.47
N LEU A 62 -11.09 8.81 1.52
CA LEU A 62 -9.67 8.46 1.40
C LEU A 62 -8.78 9.66 1.08
N SER A 63 -9.34 10.71 0.48
CA SER A 63 -8.63 11.97 0.22
C SER A 63 -8.18 12.67 1.49
N ASP A 64 -8.89 12.50 2.60
CA ASP A 64 -8.55 13.10 3.88
C ASP A 64 -7.47 12.29 4.62
N VAL A 65 -7.50 10.97 4.46
CA VAL A 65 -6.49 10.06 5.03
C VAL A 65 -5.19 10.09 4.23
N ALA A 66 -5.28 10.18 2.92
CA ALA A 66 -4.14 10.23 2.01
C ALA A 66 -4.02 11.62 1.37
N SER A 67 -3.77 12.65 2.17
CA SER A 67 -3.82 14.08 1.82
C SER A 67 -3.05 14.52 0.56
N SER A 68 -2.37 13.62 -0.12
CA SER A 68 -1.61 13.90 -1.35
C SER A 68 -2.05 13.09 -2.57
N ARG A 69 -3.05 12.22 -2.44
CA ARG A 69 -3.50 11.38 -3.55
C ARG A 69 -5.00 11.54 -3.75
N LYS A 70 -5.38 11.82 -4.98
CA LYS A 70 -6.80 11.77 -5.40
C LYS A 70 -7.12 10.31 -5.75
N PRO A 71 -7.84 9.56 -4.91
CA PRO A 71 -8.27 8.22 -5.26
C PRO A 71 -9.23 8.28 -6.44
N ASN A 72 -9.27 7.22 -7.24
CA ASN A 72 -10.24 7.11 -8.31
C ASN A 72 -11.64 6.94 -7.67
N PRO A 73 -12.63 7.80 -8.00
CA PRO A 73 -13.96 7.73 -7.42
C PRO A 73 -14.75 6.47 -7.80
N ASP A 74 -14.34 5.78 -8.85
CA ASP A 74 -15.01 4.58 -9.35
C ASP A 74 -14.56 3.28 -8.63
N PHE A 75 -13.58 3.39 -7.70
CA PHE A 75 -13.07 2.23 -6.97
C PHE A 75 -13.36 2.31 -5.48
N ILE A 76 -13.64 1.15 -4.90
CA ILE A 76 -13.63 0.95 -3.45
C ILE A 76 -12.22 0.44 -3.08
N TYR A 77 -11.63 1.04 -2.06
CA TYR A 77 -10.28 0.70 -1.60
C TYR A 77 -10.35 -0.01 -0.25
N THR A 78 -9.54 -1.05 -0.13
CA THR A 78 -9.24 -1.69 1.15
C THR A 78 -7.75 -1.56 1.39
N LEU A 79 -7.36 -0.94 2.49
CA LEU A 79 -5.97 -0.76 2.87
C LEU A 79 -5.67 -1.60 4.11
N ILE A 80 -4.63 -2.43 4.03
CA ILE A 80 -4.22 -3.31 5.11
C ILE A 80 -2.77 -2.95 5.47
N PRO A 81 -2.55 -2.11 6.49
CA PRO A 81 -1.20 -1.90 7.01
C PRO A 81 -0.71 -3.16 7.73
N TYR A 82 0.56 -3.51 7.55
CA TYR A 82 1.14 -4.70 8.17
C TYR A 82 2.61 -4.49 8.58
N ASP A 83 3.02 -5.12 9.68
CA ASP A 83 4.43 -5.23 10.09
C ASP A 83 4.80 -6.72 10.23
N LEU A 84 5.67 -7.19 9.34
CA LEU A 84 6.15 -8.56 9.35
C LEU A 84 7.12 -8.87 10.51
N LYS A 85 7.39 -7.92 11.41
CA LYS A 85 8.11 -8.20 12.66
C LYS A 85 7.24 -8.95 13.66
N GLU A 86 5.95 -8.69 13.62
CA GLU A 86 4.96 -9.31 14.50
C GLU A 86 4.53 -10.70 14.02
N GLY A 87 4.79 -11.01 12.75
CA GLY A 87 4.44 -12.30 12.17
C GLY A 87 4.21 -12.24 10.67
N ASN A 88 3.73 -13.33 10.11
CA ASN A 88 3.35 -13.41 8.71
C ASN A 88 1.91 -12.89 8.53
N LEU A 89 1.65 -12.21 7.42
CA LEU A 89 0.31 -11.76 7.05
C LEU A 89 -0.32 -12.79 6.09
N ARG A 90 -1.43 -13.41 6.50
CA ARG A 90 -2.28 -14.21 5.62
C ARG A 90 -3.41 -13.31 5.12
N VAL A 91 -3.59 -13.26 3.81
CA VAL A 91 -4.70 -12.57 3.15
C VAL A 91 -5.54 -13.59 2.43
N SER A 92 -6.83 -13.64 2.76
CA SER A 92 -7.80 -14.52 2.10
C SER A 92 -9.12 -13.77 1.91
N ALA A 93 -9.74 -13.98 0.75
CA ALA A 93 -11.05 -13.41 0.47
C ALA A 93 -11.78 -14.26 -0.57
N PRO A 94 -13.12 -14.20 -0.60
CA PRO A 94 -13.88 -14.73 -1.71
C PRO A 94 -13.61 -13.91 -2.98
N VAL A 95 -13.61 -14.59 -4.12
CA VAL A 95 -13.61 -13.92 -5.43
C VAL A 95 -15.01 -13.38 -5.68
N PRO A 96 -15.18 -12.09 -6.04
CA PRO A 96 -16.47 -11.58 -6.44
C PRO A 96 -17.04 -12.36 -7.62
N SER A 97 -18.30 -12.74 -7.52
CA SER A 97 -19.00 -13.55 -8.54
C SER A 97 -19.40 -12.75 -9.79
N ASP A 98 -19.20 -11.45 -9.77
CA ASP A 98 -19.44 -10.56 -10.90
C ASP A 98 -18.14 -10.29 -11.67
N ASP A 99 -18.27 -9.98 -12.96
CA ASP A 99 -17.12 -9.71 -13.84
C ASP A 99 -16.45 -8.35 -13.57
N ARG A 100 -16.69 -7.73 -12.41
CA ARG A 100 -16.07 -6.46 -12.05
C ARG A 100 -14.57 -6.65 -11.86
N TYR A 101 -13.84 -5.65 -12.33
CA TYR A 101 -12.40 -5.61 -12.10
C TYR A 101 -12.08 -5.40 -10.63
N TRP A 102 -11.20 -6.25 -10.12
CA TRP A 102 -10.54 -6.05 -8.83
C TRP A 102 -9.06 -6.38 -8.94
N SER A 103 -8.27 -5.81 -8.07
CA SER A 103 -6.84 -6.10 -7.98
C SER A 103 -6.34 -5.93 -6.55
N ILE A 104 -5.34 -6.72 -6.19
CA ILE A 104 -4.63 -6.61 -4.93
C ILE A 104 -3.17 -6.32 -5.23
N HIS A 105 -2.63 -5.34 -4.52
CA HIS A 105 -1.23 -4.96 -4.64
C HIS A 105 -0.60 -4.96 -3.25
N ALA A 106 0.50 -5.68 -3.08
CA ALA A 106 1.30 -5.60 -1.87
C ALA A 106 2.52 -4.72 -2.13
N HIS A 107 2.71 -3.73 -1.29
CA HIS A 107 3.79 -2.77 -1.38
C HIS A 107 4.74 -2.90 -0.20
N ASN A 108 6.02 -2.76 -0.45
CA ASN A 108 7.02 -2.67 0.60
C ASN A 108 7.16 -1.20 1.09
N ARG A 109 7.98 -1.02 2.14
CA ARG A 109 8.23 0.30 2.72
C ARG A 109 8.87 1.31 1.74
N ASN A 110 9.45 0.85 0.64
CA ASN A 110 10.02 1.69 -0.42
C ASN A 110 9.01 2.03 -1.52
N THR A 111 7.72 1.79 -1.29
CA THR A 111 6.63 1.96 -2.26
C THR A 111 6.64 0.99 -3.45
N ASN A 112 7.58 0.06 -3.50
CA ASN A 112 7.64 -0.91 -4.59
C ASN A 112 6.53 -1.95 -4.43
N ALA A 113 5.73 -2.14 -5.46
CA ALA A 113 4.82 -3.27 -5.55
C ALA A 113 5.64 -4.54 -5.79
N PHE A 114 5.61 -5.47 -4.84
CA PHE A 114 6.32 -6.75 -4.96
C PHE A 114 5.38 -7.93 -5.25
N TYR A 115 4.08 -7.72 -5.12
CA TYR A 115 3.04 -8.67 -5.47
C TYR A 115 1.85 -7.95 -6.06
N LYS A 116 1.26 -8.54 -7.07
CA LYS A 116 0.04 -8.07 -7.72
C LYS A 116 -0.77 -9.28 -8.15
N ILE A 117 -2.08 -9.24 -7.97
CA ILE A 117 -3.03 -10.20 -8.50
C ILE A 117 -4.30 -9.48 -8.94
N THR A 118 -4.93 -9.97 -9.99
CA THR A 118 -6.14 -9.39 -10.58
C THR A 118 -7.21 -10.46 -10.76
N ASN A 119 -8.45 -10.04 -11.01
CA ASN A 119 -9.55 -10.95 -11.31
C ASN A 119 -9.32 -11.90 -12.49
N THR A 120 -8.40 -11.57 -13.40
CA THR A 120 -8.10 -12.41 -14.57
C THR A 120 -7.05 -13.50 -14.29
N GLU A 121 -6.48 -13.54 -13.10
CA GLU A 121 -5.39 -14.45 -12.74
C GLU A 121 -5.82 -15.53 -11.73
N ILE A 122 -7.11 -15.53 -11.34
CA ILE A 122 -7.67 -16.50 -10.39
C ILE A 122 -8.84 -17.23 -11.03
N ASP A 123 -8.69 -18.54 -11.09
CA ASP A 123 -9.77 -19.46 -11.45
C ASP A 123 -10.27 -20.12 -10.15
N GLY A 124 -11.32 -19.57 -9.54
CA GLY A 124 -11.90 -20.15 -8.32
C GLY A 124 -12.75 -19.17 -7.53
N ASP A 125 -13.41 -19.67 -6.49
CA ASP A 125 -14.36 -18.92 -5.67
C ASP A 125 -13.69 -18.15 -4.52
N SER A 126 -12.40 -18.38 -4.28
CA SER A 126 -11.64 -17.72 -3.23
C SER A 126 -10.14 -17.69 -3.55
N PHE A 127 -9.45 -16.76 -2.96
CA PHE A 127 -7.99 -16.71 -3.02
C PHE A 127 -7.39 -16.61 -1.62
N GLU A 128 -6.15 -17.09 -1.52
CA GLU A 128 -5.34 -16.94 -0.31
C GLU A 128 -3.88 -16.74 -0.69
N PHE A 129 -3.19 -15.80 -0.03
CA PHE A 129 -1.75 -15.68 -0.12
C PHE A 129 -1.14 -15.29 1.22
N LEU A 130 0.15 -15.58 1.37
CA LEU A 130 0.91 -15.31 2.57
C LEU A 130 2.04 -14.31 2.27
N VAL A 131 2.07 -13.21 3.00
CA VAL A 131 3.21 -12.28 3.01
C VAL A 131 4.13 -12.65 4.15
N THR A 132 5.37 -12.99 3.83
CA THR A 132 6.37 -13.46 4.81
C THR A 132 7.75 -12.87 4.55
N ARG A 133 8.57 -12.81 5.59
CA ARG A 133 10.01 -12.51 5.48
C ARG A 133 10.84 -13.73 5.13
N ASP A 134 10.30 -14.93 5.34
CA ASP A 134 11.02 -16.15 5.07
C ASP A 134 11.07 -16.43 3.57
N ARG A 135 12.27 -16.29 2.98
CA ARG A 135 12.53 -16.55 1.57
C ARG A 135 12.44 -18.03 1.18
N ASN A 136 12.47 -18.92 2.16
CA ASN A 136 12.42 -20.36 1.95
C ASN A 136 10.97 -20.90 1.93
N LEU A 137 10.02 -20.10 2.41
CA LEU A 137 8.60 -20.43 2.32
C LEU A 137 8.15 -20.28 0.85
N LYS A 138 8.22 -21.39 0.11
CA LYS A 138 7.56 -21.50 -1.19
C LYS A 138 6.06 -21.58 -0.93
N THR A 139 5.40 -20.43 -0.94
CA THR A 139 3.94 -20.38 -0.89
C THR A 139 3.44 -20.99 -2.19
N LYS A 140 2.88 -22.20 -2.14
CA LYS A 140 1.99 -22.66 -3.20
C LYS A 140 0.76 -21.76 -3.12
N LEU A 141 0.59 -20.89 -4.10
CA LEU A 141 -0.72 -20.31 -4.35
C LEU A 141 -1.65 -21.47 -4.63
N PRO A 142 -2.83 -21.54 -4.01
CA PRO A 142 -3.83 -22.51 -4.45
C PRO A 142 -4.15 -22.20 -5.91
N VAL A 143 -4.07 -23.23 -6.71
CA VAL A 143 -4.56 -23.28 -8.09
C VAL A 143 -6.08 -23.33 -8.02
#